data_e35696641134382d7b6c9f3e7b4685ca
#
_entry.id   e35696641134382d7b6c9f3e7b4685ca
#
_cell.length_a   1.000
_cell.length_b   1.000
_cell.length_c   1.000
_cell.angle_alpha   90.00
_cell.angle_beta   90.00
_cell.angle_gamma   90.00
#
_symmetry.space_group_name_H-M   'P 1'
#
loop_
_entity.id
_entity.type
_entity.pdbx_description
1 polymer ?
#
loop_
_entity_poly.entity_id
_entity_poly.type
_entity_poly.pdbx_seq_one_letter_code
_entity_poly.pdbx_strand_id
1 'polypeptide(L)'
;MADYSSDEERFAAFVNFFKDHKNTLLISFLALATILISSISYKTYNTSQNLKAGEIYDAWFASISADLASASDNKENFNKLQENYPRTGYAQLARMIRGSSFAREGDLDAALIDFKELLDVSSGFFGNDMLNSITKINIARIELSKENYSNALEVLQSFNSSAEHPIVYEVKGDALAGLEKNKLALDQYSLALENSQNESQKSLLKMKINKINN
;
A
#
# COMPACT_ATOMS: atom_id res chain seq x y z
N MET A 1 -1.69 25.16 -42.35
CA MET A 1 -0.40 24.50 -42.70
C MET A 1 0.35 25.47 -43.57
N ALA A 2 1.59 25.80 -43.24
CA ALA A 2 2.43 26.59 -44.14
C ALA A 2 2.81 25.69 -45.32
N ASP A 3 2.46 26.16 -46.54
CA ASP A 3 2.77 25.44 -47.78
C ASP A 3 4.15 25.90 -48.24
N TYR A 4 5.16 25.04 -48.07
CA TYR A 4 6.53 25.31 -48.45
C TYR A 4 6.77 24.80 -49.85
N SER A 5 7.21 25.66 -50.76
CA SER A 5 7.36 25.36 -52.20
C SER A 5 8.67 24.67 -52.53
N SER A 6 9.70 24.70 -51.67
CA SER A 6 10.98 24.07 -51.90
C SER A 6 11.59 23.50 -50.59
N ASP A 7 12.52 22.53 -50.73
CA ASP A 7 13.26 21.97 -49.59
C ASP A 7 14.15 23.01 -48.91
N GLU A 8 14.63 24.00 -49.65
CA GLU A 8 15.41 25.13 -49.12
C GLU A 8 14.58 25.99 -48.18
N GLU A 9 13.30 26.30 -48.53
CA GLU A 9 12.37 27.03 -47.68
C GLU A 9 12.04 26.25 -46.39
N ARG A 10 11.87 24.94 -46.47
CA ARG A 10 11.66 24.07 -45.30
C ARG A 10 12.86 24.09 -44.37
N PHE A 11 14.07 23.98 -44.93
CA PHE A 11 15.30 24.06 -44.15
C PHE A 11 15.50 25.46 -43.51
N ALA A 12 15.24 26.53 -44.25
CA ALA A 12 15.31 27.88 -43.71
C ALA A 12 14.30 28.10 -42.56
N ALA A 13 13.06 27.61 -42.72
CA ALA A 13 12.04 27.68 -41.69
C ALA A 13 12.45 26.89 -40.42
N PHE A 14 13.03 25.69 -40.57
CA PHE A 14 13.57 24.92 -39.48
C PHE A 14 14.69 25.63 -38.72
N VAL A 15 15.67 26.19 -39.46
CA VAL A 15 16.78 26.96 -38.85
C VAL A 15 16.26 28.21 -38.11
N ASN A 16 15.30 28.93 -38.71
CA ASN A 16 14.71 30.12 -38.07
C ASN A 16 13.93 29.73 -36.81
N PHE A 17 13.15 28.67 -36.83
CA PHE A 17 12.48 28.14 -35.63
C PHE A 17 13.46 27.92 -34.46
N PHE A 18 14.61 27.29 -34.73
CA PHE A 18 15.61 27.07 -33.68
C PHE A 18 16.26 28.37 -33.21
N LYS A 19 16.50 29.35 -34.13
CA LYS A 19 17.04 30.65 -33.77
C LYS A 19 16.08 31.45 -32.90
N ASP A 20 14.82 31.48 -33.30
CA ASP A 20 13.78 32.25 -32.62
C ASP A 20 13.43 31.67 -31.25
N HIS A 21 13.52 30.35 -31.12
CA HIS A 21 13.13 29.64 -29.90
C HIS A 21 14.32 29.09 -29.08
N LYS A 22 15.56 29.52 -29.40
CA LYS A 22 16.78 28.96 -28.78
C LYS A 22 16.77 28.96 -27.26
N ASN A 23 16.27 30.01 -26.62
CA ASN A 23 16.22 30.11 -25.16
C ASN A 23 15.18 29.14 -24.57
N THR A 24 14.01 29.04 -25.19
CA THR A 24 12.94 28.10 -24.79
C THR A 24 13.41 26.68 -24.95
N LEU A 25 14.05 26.34 -26.08
CA LEU A 25 14.61 25.01 -26.34
C LEU A 25 15.71 24.65 -25.32
N LEU A 26 16.61 25.61 -25.01
CA LEU A 26 17.65 25.41 -24.00
C LEU A 26 17.06 25.16 -22.62
N ILE A 27 16.09 25.95 -22.19
CA ILE A 27 15.41 25.79 -20.90
C ILE A 27 14.70 24.44 -20.85
N SER A 28 13.97 24.06 -21.91
CA SER A 28 13.31 22.75 -21.99
C SER A 28 14.29 21.59 -21.92
N PHE A 29 15.42 21.68 -22.61
CA PHE A 29 16.48 20.68 -22.56
C PHE A 29 17.08 20.54 -21.16
N LEU A 30 17.40 21.68 -20.51
CA LEU A 30 17.92 21.69 -19.14
C LEU A 30 16.92 21.10 -18.14
N ALA A 31 15.64 21.43 -18.27
CA ALA A 31 14.59 20.85 -17.44
C ALA A 31 14.50 19.33 -17.60
N LEU A 32 14.54 18.85 -18.85
CA LEU A 32 14.49 17.42 -19.16
C LEU A 32 15.73 16.69 -18.65
N ALA A 33 16.91 17.27 -18.82
CA ALA A 33 18.15 16.75 -18.28
C ALA A 33 18.13 16.64 -16.75
N THR A 34 17.61 17.67 -16.07
CA THR A 34 17.47 17.68 -14.61
C THR A 34 16.53 16.57 -14.15
N ILE A 35 15.40 16.35 -14.82
CA ILE A 35 14.45 15.29 -14.50
C ILE A 35 15.11 13.90 -14.68
N LEU A 36 15.85 13.70 -15.77
CA LEU A 36 16.53 12.44 -16.04
C LEU A 36 17.62 12.14 -14.98
N ILE A 37 18.48 13.13 -14.68
CA ILE A 37 19.55 12.98 -13.68
C ILE A 37 18.93 12.69 -12.30
N SER A 38 17.88 13.41 -11.91
CA SER A 38 17.19 13.20 -10.64
C SER A 38 16.57 11.80 -10.55
N SER A 39 15.97 11.33 -11.65
CA SER A 39 15.36 10.00 -11.71
C SER A 39 16.41 8.88 -11.57
N ILE A 40 17.54 8.99 -12.28
CA ILE A 40 18.65 8.03 -12.19
C ILE A 40 19.25 8.02 -10.78
N SER A 41 19.53 9.20 -10.22
CA SER A 41 20.08 9.36 -8.88
C SER A 41 19.14 8.75 -7.82
N TYR A 42 17.84 9.03 -7.92
CA TYR A 42 16.83 8.46 -7.04
C TYR A 42 16.79 6.93 -7.13
N LYS A 43 16.79 6.37 -8.34
CA LYS A 43 16.81 4.92 -8.56
C LYS A 43 18.04 4.26 -7.96
N THR A 44 19.22 4.84 -8.18
CA THR A 44 20.49 4.32 -7.65
C THR A 44 20.53 4.38 -6.12
N TYR A 45 20.10 5.50 -5.54
CA TYR A 45 19.96 5.64 -4.09
C TYR A 45 19.01 4.60 -3.51
N ASN A 46 17.83 4.46 -4.07
CA ASN A 46 16.81 3.52 -3.59
C ASN A 46 17.29 2.06 -3.69
N THR A 47 17.98 1.70 -4.79
CA THR A 47 18.58 0.37 -4.94
C THR A 47 19.63 0.10 -3.87
N SER A 48 20.52 1.08 -3.59
CA SER A 48 21.52 0.95 -2.54
C SER A 48 20.89 0.80 -1.15
N GLN A 49 19.84 1.56 -0.86
CA GLN A 49 19.11 1.44 0.41
C GLN A 49 18.45 0.06 0.55
N ASN A 50 17.83 -0.46 -0.52
CA ASN A 50 17.23 -1.79 -0.50
C ASN A 50 18.25 -2.91 -0.31
N LEU A 51 19.45 -2.82 -0.92
CA LEU A 51 20.49 -3.83 -0.72
C LEU A 51 20.95 -3.90 0.76
N LYS A 52 21.23 -2.74 1.37
CA LYS A 52 21.62 -2.66 2.78
C LYS A 52 20.51 -3.13 3.72
N ALA A 53 19.26 -2.76 3.41
CA ALA A 53 18.11 -3.21 4.17
C ALA A 53 17.92 -4.74 4.06
N GLY A 54 18.20 -5.31 2.88
CA GLY A 54 18.14 -6.75 2.64
C GLY A 54 19.06 -7.55 3.56
N GLU A 55 20.32 -7.13 3.70
CA GLU A 55 21.28 -7.79 4.59
C GLU A 55 20.81 -7.80 6.05
N ILE A 56 20.26 -6.67 6.54
CA ILE A 56 19.73 -6.58 7.90
C ILE A 56 18.45 -7.43 8.05
N TYR A 57 17.58 -7.40 7.02
CA TYR A 57 16.36 -8.20 7.00
C TYR A 57 16.67 -9.70 7.04
N ASP A 58 17.61 -10.17 6.24
CA ASP A 58 18.01 -11.58 6.20
C ASP A 58 18.52 -12.05 7.57
N ALA A 59 19.35 -11.23 8.24
CA ALA A 59 19.82 -11.51 9.59
C ALA A 59 18.67 -11.56 10.62
N TRP A 60 17.73 -10.63 10.51
CA TRP A 60 16.53 -10.62 11.36
C TRP A 60 15.64 -11.82 11.08
N PHE A 61 15.34 -12.09 9.81
CA PHE A 61 14.44 -13.18 9.42
C PHE A 61 15.01 -14.55 9.77
N ALA A 62 16.32 -14.75 9.61
CA ALA A 62 16.99 -15.98 10.02
C ALA A 62 16.83 -16.25 11.53
N SER A 63 16.85 -15.19 12.36
CA SER A 63 16.72 -15.31 13.81
C SER A 63 15.31 -15.67 14.28
N ILE A 64 14.28 -15.38 13.46
CA ILE A 64 12.87 -15.67 13.79
C ILE A 64 12.31 -16.87 13.00
N SER A 65 13.07 -17.42 12.03
CA SER A 65 12.57 -18.47 11.12
C SER A 65 12.31 -19.80 11.80
N ALA A 66 12.95 -20.05 12.92
CA ALA A 66 12.72 -21.27 13.73
C ALA A 66 11.39 -21.22 14.50
N ASP A 67 10.95 -20.02 14.89
CA ASP A 67 9.68 -19.76 15.56
C ASP A 67 9.21 -18.33 15.23
N LEU A 68 8.18 -18.22 14.39
CA LEU A 68 7.61 -16.92 14.02
C LEU A 68 6.98 -16.16 15.19
N ALA A 69 6.64 -16.85 16.30
CA ALA A 69 6.20 -16.21 17.54
C ALA A 69 7.33 -15.37 18.17
N SER A 70 8.59 -15.68 17.91
CA SER A 70 9.73 -14.90 18.41
C SER A 70 9.99 -13.61 17.63
N ALA A 71 9.22 -13.32 16.58
CA ALA A 71 9.36 -12.07 15.80
C ALA A 71 9.10 -10.81 16.63
N SER A 72 8.26 -10.92 17.67
CA SER A 72 7.97 -9.86 18.62
C SER A 72 9.18 -9.52 19.50
N ASP A 73 10.04 -10.51 19.81
CA ASP A 73 11.12 -10.37 20.80
C ASP A 73 12.47 -9.94 20.19
N ASN A 74 12.72 -10.21 18.91
CA ASN A 74 13.98 -9.86 18.24
C ASN A 74 14.01 -8.40 17.78
N LYS A 75 14.41 -7.49 18.68
CA LYS A 75 14.30 -6.04 18.51
C LYS A 75 15.49 -5.40 17.79
N GLU A 76 16.71 -5.92 17.91
CA GLU A 76 17.90 -5.20 17.46
C GLU A 76 17.91 -4.96 15.94
N ASN A 77 17.90 -6.03 15.14
CA ASN A 77 17.93 -5.91 13.69
C ASN A 77 16.64 -5.28 13.15
N PHE A 78 15.49 -5.55 13.79
CA PHE A 78 14.25 -4.90 13.45
C PHE A 78 14.35 -3.38 13.62
N ASN A 79 14.81 -2.89 14.78
CA ASN A 79 14.93 -1.46 15.04
C ASN A 79 15.93 -0.82 14.08
N LYS A 80 17.09 -1.44 13.85
CA LYS A 80 18.07 -1.00 12.84
C LYS A 80 17.44 -0.82 11.46
N LEU A 81 16.60 -1.75 11.06
CA LEU A 81 15.89 -1.74 9.78
C LEU A 81 14.89 -0.58 9.72
N GLN A 82 14.11 -0.39 10.78
CA GLN A 82 13.08 0.65 10.85
C GLN A 82 13.65 2.07 10.99
N GLU A 83 14.75 2.23 11.72
CA GLU A 83 15.39 3.54 11.92
C GLU A 83 16.14 4.02 10.68
N ASN A 84 16.87 3.13 10.02
CA ASN A 84 17.76 3.53 8.93
C ASN A 84 17.14 3.36 7.53
N TYR A 85 16.15 2.46 7.36
CA TYR A 85 15.61 2.07 6.06
C TYR A 85 14.07 1.95 6.03
N PRO A 86 13.30 2.81 6.70
CA PRO A 86 11.87 2.60 6.98
C PRO A 86 11.00 2.45 5.71
N ARG A 87 11.43 3.07 4.60
CA ARG A 87 10.68 3.06 3.32
C ARG A 87 11.10 1.96 2.37
N THR A 88 12.04 1.10 2.72
CA THR A 88 12.42 -0.05 1.90
C THR A 88 11.38 -1.17 2.00
N GLY A 89 11.25 -1.97 0.93
CA GLY A 89 10.35 -3.12 0.94
C GLY A 89 10.66 -4.11 2.07
N TYR A 90 11.93 -4.28 2.41
CA TYR A 90 12.37 -5.17 3.51
C TYR A 90 11.92 -4.67 4.89
N ALA A 91 12.04 -3.36 5.15
CA ALA A 91 11.57 -2.79 6.42
C ALA A 91 10.04 -2.89 6.55
N GLN A 92 9.32 -2.62 5.46
CA GLN A 92 7.86 -2.75 5.42
C GLN A 92 7.40 -4.20 5.62
N LEU A 93 8.09 -5.16 4.98
CA LEU A 93 7.81 -6.58 5.14
C LEU A 93 8.09 -7.07 6.57
N ALA A 94 9.23 -6.68 7.15
CA ALA A 94 9.55 -7.01 8.55
C ALA A 94 8.48 -6.49 9.51
N ARG A 95 8.01 -5.26 9.31
CA ARG A 95 6.95 -4.66 10.13
C ARG A 95 5.61 -5.39 9.95
N MET A 96 5.25 -5.77 8.74
CA MET A 96 4.06 -6.59 8.48
C MET A 96 4.13 -7.95 9.20
N ILE A 97 5.26 -8.62 9.14
CA ILE A 97 5.47 -9.92 9.81
C ILE A 97 5.35 -9.76 11.32
N ARG A 98 6.02 -8.76 11.91
CA ARG A 98 5.98 -8.52 13.36
C ARG A 98 4.60 -8.14 13.86
N GLY A 99 3.92 -7.20 13.18
CA GLY A 99 2.54 -6.83 13.51
C GLY A 99 1.58 -8.00 13.42
N SER A 100 1.76 -8.88 12.41
CA SER A 100 0.99 -10.12 12.28
C SER A 100 1.30 -11.13 13.40
N SER A 101 2.55 -11.17 13.91
CA SER A 101 2.93 -12.00 15.05
C SER A 101 2.23 -11.52 16.31
N PHE A 102 2.34 -10.25 16.64
CA PHE A 102 1.61 -9.64 17.76
C PHE A 102 0.10 -9.92 17.71
N ALA A 103 -0.52 -9.79 16.53
CA ALA A 103 -1.94 -10.06 16.38
C ALA A 103 -2.29 -11.54 16.69
N ARG A 104 -1.43 -12.50 16.30
CA ARG A 104 -1.62 -13.94 16.61
C ARG A 104 -1.38 -14.26 18.08
N GLU A 105 -0.47 -13.56 18.73
CA GLU A 105 -0.16 -13.69 20.15
C GLU A 105 -1.23 -13.02 21.03
N GLY A 106 -2.16 -12.27 20.42
CA GLY A 106 -3.22 -11.54 21.11
C GLY A 106 -2.82 -10.16 21.62
N ASP A 107 -1.59 -9.71 21.36
CA ASP A 107 -1.16 -8.34 21.66
C ASP A 107 -1.66 -7.40 20.54
N LEU A 108 -2.96 -7.12 20.58
CA LEU A 108 -3.64 -6.32 19.57
C LEU A 108 -3.17 -4.85 19.56
N ASP A 109 -2.70 -4.33 20.69
CA ASP A 109 -2.19 -2.95 20.79
C ASP A 109 -0.83 -2.82 20.11
N ALA A 110 0.10 -3.74 20.36
CA ALA A 110 1.38 -3.77 19.67
C ALA A 110 1.21 -4.00 18.16
N ALA A 111 0.31 -4.90 17.76
CA ALA A 111 -0.01 -5.12 16.36
C ALA A 111 -0.55 -3.85 15.68
N LEU A 112 -1.43 -3.12 16.36
CA LEU A 112 -2.02 -1.89 15.85
C LEU A 112 -0.98 -0.78 15.66
N ILE A 113 0.00 -0.66 16.57
CA ILE A 113 1.13 0.27 16.44
C ILE A 113 1.92 -0.05 15.18
N ASP A 114 2.33 -1.31 14.99
CA ASP A 114 3.10 -1.71 13.81
C ASP A 114 2.35 -1.48 12.50
N PHE A 115 1.06 -1.82 12.44
CA PHE A 115 0.29 -1.59 11.23
C PHE A 115 0.00 -0.11 10.96
N LYS A 116 -0.17 0.75 11.98
CA LYS A 116 -0.33 2.20 11.78
C LYS A 116 0.95 2.83 11.23
N GLU A 117 2.12 2.46 11.76
CA GLU A 117 3.40 2.91 11.23
C GLU A 117 3.65 2.37 9.80
N LEU A 118 3.25 1.12 9.51
CA LEU A 118 3.30 0.56 8.17
C LEU A 118 2.39 1.31 7.19
N LEU A 119 1.19 1.69 7.65
CA LEU A 119 0.26 2.49 6.86
C LEU A 119 0.87 3.85 6.48
N ASP A 120 1.53 4.52 7.43
CA ASP A 120 2.20 5.81 7.19
C ASP A 120 3.30 5.69 6.13
N VAL A 121 4.23 4.75 6.28
CA VAL A 121 5.36 4.59 5.35
C VAL A 121 4.96 4.03 3.98
N SER A 122 3.83 3.32 3.88
CA SER A 122 3.29 2.80 2.62
C SER A 122 2.38 3.79 1.89
N SER A 123 2.11 4.95 2.48
CA SER A 123 1.25 6.01 1.93
C SER A 123 2.02 7.03 1.09
N GLY A 124 1.28 7.83 0.29
CA GLY A 124 1.82 8.95 -0.45
C GLY A 124 2.29 8.60 -1.87
N PHE A 125 2.88 9.59 -2.56
CA PHE A 125 3.22 9.51 -3.99
C PHE A 125 4.19 8.37 -4.36
N PHE A 126 5.10 8.03 -3.46
CA PHE A 126 6.04 6.90 -3.60
C PHE A 126 5.64 5.69 -2.75
N GLY A 127 4.39 5.67 -2.29
CA GLY A 127 3.86 4.58 -1.48
C GLY A 127 3.60 3.31 -2.30
N ASN A 128 3.20 2.26 -1.59
CA ASN A 128 2.79 0.98 -2.18
C ASN A 128 1.30 0.78 -1.92
N ASP A 129 0.46 1.04 -2.93
CA ASP A 129 -1.00 0.98 -2.80
C ASP A 129 -1.51 -0.41 -2.38
N MET A 130 -0.87 -1.48 -2.86
CA MET A 130 -1.23 -2.84 -2.46
C MET A 130 -0.96 -3.07 -0.97
N LEU A 131 0.25 -2.72 -0.52
CA LEU A 131 0.64 -2.86 0.89
C LEU A 131 -0.22 -1.98 1.79
N ASN A 132 -0.49 -0.75 1.36
CA ASN A 132 -1.38 0.18 2.05
C ASN A 132 -2.78 -0.42 2.23
N SER A 133 -3.33 -1.00 1.17
CA SER A 133 -4.65 -1.67 1.20
C SER A 133 -4.68 -2.86 2.15
N ILE A 134 -3.68 -3.74 2.08
CA ILE A 134 -3.56 -4.89 2.99
C ILE A 134 -3.44 -4.42 4.44
N THR A 135 -2.65 -3.39 4.68
CA THR A 135 -2.43 -2.82 6.02
C THR A 135 -3.73 -2.26 6.61
N LYS A 136 -4.53 -1.53 5.83
CA LYS A 136 -5.85 -1.04 6.25
C LYS A 136 -6.80 -2.17 6.63
N ILE A 137 -6.83 -3.25 5.85
CA ILE A 137 -7.64 -4.42 6.16
C ILE A 137 -7.21 -5.06 7.48
N ASN A 138 -5.89 -5.17 7.72
CA ASN A 138 -5.38 -5.71 8.98
C ASN A 138 -5.71 -4.81 10.18
N ILE A 139 -5.55 -3.50 10.05
CA ILE A 139 -5.96 -2.55 11.09
C ILE A 139 -7.46 -2.71 11.39
N ALA A 140 -8.30 -2.72 10.36
CA ALA A 140 -9.74 -2.88 10.55
C ALA A 140 -10.10 -4.19 11.25
N ARG A 141 -9.44 -5.30 10.93
CA ARG A 141 -9.64 -6.59 11.61
C ARG A 141 -9.20 -6.57 13.07
N ILE A 142 -8.11 -5.88 13.38
CA ILE A 142 -7.67 -5.69 14.77
C ILE A 142 -8.70 -4.85 15.53
N GLU A 143 -9.19 -3.75 14.94
CA GLU A 143 -10.22 -2.92 15.54
C GLU A 143 -11.53 -3.70 15.76
N LEU A 144 -11.91 -4.60 14.83
CA LEU A 144 -13.02 -5.54 15.03
C LEU A 144 -12.79 -6.47 16.23
N SER A 145 -11.60 -7.02 16.36
CA SER A 145 -11.25 -7.91 17.48
C SER A 145 -11.25 -7.19 18.83
N LYS A 146 -11.07 -5.85 18.81
CA LYS A 146 -11.16 -4.97 19.99
C LYS A 146 -12.59 -4.41 20.19
N GLU A 147 -13.55 -4.84 19.39
CA GLU A 147 -14.94 -4.34 19.37
C GLU A 147 -15.06 -2.83 19.03
N ASN A 148 -14.02 -2.24 18.46
CA ASN A 148 -13.96 -0.85 18.01
C ASN A 148 -14.56 -0.72 16.59
N TYR A 149 -15.81 -1.11 16.41
CA TYR A 149 -16.46 -1.24 15.10
C TYR A 149 -16.48 0.07 14.29
N SER A 150 -16.63 1.22 14.94
CA SER A 150 -16.59 2.52 14.26
C SER A 150 -15.22 2.82 13.67
N ASN A 151 -14.14 2.52 14.40
CA ASN A 151 -12.77 2.70 13.93
C ASN A 151 -12.46 1.76 12.74
N ALA A 152 -12.96 0.52 12.81
CA ALA A 152 -12.83 -0.42 11.69
C ALA A 152 -13.47 0.12 10.41
N LEU A 153 -14.66 0.74 10.48
CA LEU A 153 -15.31 1.37 9.34
C LEU A 153 -14.52 2.59 8.84
N GLU A 154 -14.03 3.45 9.74
CA GLU A 154 -13.27 4.65 9.39
C GLU A 154 -12.03 4.32 8.55
N VAL A 155 -11.25 3.35 9.00
CA VAL A 155 -10.06 2.89 8.26
C VAL A 155 -10.40 2.42 6.84
N LEU A 156 -11.58 1.83 6.65
CA LEU A 156 -12.03 1.30 5.37
C LEU A 156 -12.77 2.33 4.48
N GLN A 157 -13.03 3.56 4.96
CA GLN A 157 -13.72 4.59 4.16
C GLN A 157 -12.94 5.02 2.90
N SER A 158 -11.61 4.92 2.94
CA SER A 158 -10.75 5.31 1.83
C SER A 158 -10.75 4.33 0.65
N PHE A 159 -11.39 3.17 0.80
CA PHE A 159 -11.61 2.26 -0.31
C PHE A 159 -12.81 2.74 -1.13
N ASN A 160 -12.58 3.03 -2.44
CA ASN A 160 -13.62 3.45 -3.37
C ASN A 160 -14.44 2.24 -3.85
N SER A 161 -15.74 2.40 -3.90
CA SER A 161 -16.72 1.35 -4.21
C SER A 161 -16.57 0.66 -5.57
N SER A 162 -15.82 1.23 -6.51
CA SER A 162 -15.74 0.70 -7.89
C SER A 162 -14.70 -0.40 -8.11
N ALA A 163 -13.89 -0.74 -7.11
CA ALA A 163 -12.84 -1.77 -7.22
C ALA A 163 -12.56 -2.47 -5.88
N GLU A 164 -13.53 -2.53 -4.97
CA GLU A 164 -13.29 -3.13 -3.65
C GLU A 164 -13.17 -4.64 -3.74
N HIS A 165 -12.09 -5.16 -3.16
CA HIS A 165 -11.91 -6.60 -3.02
C HIS A 165 -12.98 -7.18 -2.06
N PRO A 166 -13.54 -8.39 -2.31
CA PRO A 166 -14.59 -9.01 -1.48
C PRO A 166 -14.34 -8.95 0.03
N ILE A 167 -13.07 -9.03 0.44
CA ILE A 167 -12.66 -8.96 1.84
C ILE A 167 -12.95 -7.61 2.50
N VAL A 168 -12.93 -6.50 1.74
CA VAL A 168 -13.24 -5.17 2.27
C VAL A 168 -14.72 -5.08 2.60
N TYR A 169 -15.59 -5.57 1.71
CA TYR A 169 -17.02 -5.66 1.96
C TYR A 169 -17.34 -6.58 3.15
N GLU A 170 -16.66 -7.73 3.25
CA GLU A 170 -16.82 -8.65 4.37
C GLU A 170 -16.49 -7.95 5.71
N VAL A 171 -15.32 -7.29 5.81
CA VAL A 171 -14.89 -6.60 7.04
C VAL A 171 -15.79 -5.41 7.38
N LYS A 172 -16.28 -4.66 6.35
CA LYS A 172 -17.31 -3.62 6.55
C LYS A 172 -18.62 -4.21 7.08
N GLY A 173 -19.03 -5.35 6.56
CA GLY A 173 -20.19 -6.10 7.02
C GLY A 173 -20.06 -6.52 8.48
N ASP A 174 -18.90 -7.06 8.87
CA ASP A 174 -18.61 -7.46 10.26
C ASP A 174 -18.69 -6.25 11.23
N ALA A 175 -18.13 -5.11 10.82
CA ALA A 175 -18.19 -3.89 11.64
C ALA A 175 -19.62 -3.34 11.78
N LEU A 176 -20.40 -3.38 10.70
CA LEU A 176 -21.80 -2.94 10.71
C LEU A 176 -22.68 -3.86 11.55
N ALA A 177 -22.43 -5.18 11.49
CA ALA A 177 -23.13 -6.16 12.33
C ALA A 177 -22.81 -5.94 13.82
N GLY A 178 -21.53 -5.66 14.15
CA GLY A 178 -21.12 -5.29 15.52
C GLY A 178 -21.78 -4.00 16.04
N LEU A 179 -22.13 -3.07 15.14
CA LEU A 179 -22.90 -1.86 15.44
C LEU A 179 -24.42 -2.08 15.43
N GLU A 180 -24.89 -3.33 15.32
CA GLU A 180 -26.30 -3.70 15.18
C GLU A 180 -27.03 -3.08 13.96
N LYS A 181 -26.25 -2.61 12.97
CA LYS A 181 -26.76 -2.06 11.70
C LYS A 181 -27.01 -3.18 10.69
N ASN A 182 -27.84 -4.14 11.09
CA ASN A 182 -28.06 -5.42 10.41
C ASN A 182 -28.36 -5.28 8.91
N LYS A 183 -29.26 -4.35 8.52
CA LYS A 183 -29.59 -4.14 7.11
C LYS A 183 -28.37 -3.74 6.28
N LEU A 184 -27.56 -2.80 6.78
CA LEU A 184 -26.35 -2.36 6.08
C LEU A 184 -25.29 -3.48 6.06
N ALA A 185 -25.18 -4.27 7.11
CA ALA A 185 -24.30 -5.44 7.15
C ALA A 185 -24.67 -6.46 6.07
N LEU A 186 -25.96 -6.77 5.91
CA LEU A 186 -26.46 -7.67 4.86
C LEU A 186 -26.14 -7.16 3.46
N ASP A 187 -26.29 -5.85 3.21
CA ASP A 187 -25.92 -5.23 1.93
C ASP A 187 -24.42 -5.44 1.64
N GLN A 188 -23.54 -5.23 2.65
CA GLN A 188 -22.10 -5.45 2.47
C GLN A 188 -21.74 -6.93 2.26
N TYR A 189 -22.31 -7.84 3.01
CA TYR A 189 -22.09 -9.27 2.80
C TYR A 189 -22.56 -9.76 1.43
N SER A 190 -23.66 -9.20 0.91
CA SER A 190 -24.17 -9.52 -0.43
C SER A 190 -23.18 -9.06 -1.51
N LEU A 191 -22.62 -7.85 -1.39
CA LEU A 191 -21.56 -7.36 -2.28
C LEU A 191 -20.30 -8.23 -2.20
N ALA A 192 -19.91 -8.65 -0.98
CA ALA A 192 -18.80 -9.57 -0.80
C ALA A 192 -19.04 -10.92 -1.50
N LEU A 193 -20.26 -11.45 -1.39
CA LEU A 193 -20.67 -12.72 -1.98
C LEU A 193 -20.65 -12.68 -3.51
N GLU A 194 -21.20 -11.59 -4.10
CA GLU A 194 -21.24 -11.38 -5.55
C GLU A 194 -19.83 -11.28 -6.16
N ASN A 195 -18.91 -10.60 -5.47
CA ASN A 195 -17.56 -10.34 -5.95
C ASN A 195 -16.55 -11.45 -5.59
N SER A 196 -16.92 -12.39 -4.71
CA SER A 196 -16.02 -13.48 -4.32
C SER A 196 -15.99 -14.59 -5.39
N GLN A 197 -14.78 -15.06 -5.70
CA GLN A 197 -14.56 -16.24 -6.55
C GLN A 197 -14.20 -17.49 -5.72
N ASN A 198 -14.02 -17.35 -4.40
CA ASN A 198 -13.60 -18.41 -3.50
C ASN A 198 -14.83 -19.06 -2.83
N GLU A 199 -15.08 -20.35 -3.09
CA GLU A 199 -16.25 -21.06 -2.57
C GLU A 199 -16.27 -21.19 -1.03
N SER A 200 -15.10 -21.29 -0.39
CA SER A 200 -14.99 -21.29 1.07
C SER A 200 -15.42 -19.94 1.65
N GLN A 201 -14.99 -18.84 1.03
CA GLN A 201 -15.40 -17.48 1.42
C GLN A 201 -16.91 -17.28 1.21
N LYS A 202 -17.44 -17.73 0.07
CA LYS A 202 -18.90 -17.68 -0.18
C LYS A 202 -19.70 -18.43 0.89
N SER A 203 -19.22 -19.60 1.29
CA SER A 203 -19.85 -20.40 2.37
C SER A 203 -19.86 -19.65 3.70
N LEU A 204 -18.73 -19.01 4.06
CA LEU A 204 -18.63 -18.19 5.26
C LEU A 204 -19.58 -16.99 5.21
N LEU A 205 -19.64 -16.27 4.09
CA LEU A 205 -20.54 -15.13 3.90
C LEU A 205 -22.01 -15.52 4.02
N LYS A 206 -22.42 -16.67 3.43
CA LYS A 206 -23.77 -17.20 3.59
C LYS A 206 -24.09 -17.51 5.06
N MET A 207 -23.14 -18.05 5.83
CA MET A 207 -23.32 -18.27 7.27
C MET A 207 -23.51 -16.95 8.03
N LYS A 208 -22.73 -15.90 7.72
CA LYS A 208 -22.86 -14.57 8.33
C LYS A 208 -24.23 -13.95 8.01
N ILE A 209 -24.67 -14.02 6.76
CA ILE A 209 -26.01 -13.56 6.32
C ILE A 209 -27.12 -14.28 7.08
N ASN A 210 -27.05 -15.60 7.17
CA ASN A 210 -28.06 -16.39 7.87
C ASN A 210 -28.10 -16.07 9.38
N LYS A 211 -26.94 -15.79 9.99
CA LYS A 211 -26.87 -15.42 11.42
C LYS A 211 -27.58 -14.11 11.74
N ILE A 212 -27.61 -13.16 10.79
CA ILE A 212 -28.31 -11.88 10.99
C ILE A 212 -29.82 -12.03 10.75
N ASN A 213 -30.23 -12.93 9.86
CA ASN A 213 -31.64 -13.13 9.51
C ASN A 213 -32.44 -14.00 10.51
N ASN A 214 -31.73 -14.69 11.43
CA ASN A 214 -32.32 -15.51 12.50
C ASN A 214 -32.34 -14.76 13.83
#